data_479057d618973b53e21dae197f6fd06b
#
_entry.id   479057d618973b53e21dae197f6fd06b
#
_cell.length_a   1.000
_cell.length_b   1.000
_cell.length_c   1.000
_cell.angle_alpha   90.00
_cell.angle_beta   90.00
_cell.angle_gamma   90.00
#
_symmetry.space_group_name_H-M   'P 1'
#
loop_
_entity.id
_entity.type
_entity.pdbx_description
1 polymer ?
#
loop_
_entity_poly.entity_id
_entity_poly.type
_entity_poly.pdbx_seq_one_letter_code
_entity_poly.pdbx_strand_id
1 'polypeptide(L)'
;MNFEKYPFEKLNELLKDVVPNEKYELSVLTIGEPKFETPQFIQDKLKETSSLLRKYPSTIGEPFLRESMINFVKNRFNVSLKMSQIIPTFGTREVLFNFPQFALFDKKNPVIAFTNPFYQIYEGAAIASRAEVIHINLTKENDFKANLSDEELKRCDLVILNFPNNPTSASMDIDELGIWVKKALEFDFILVNDECYSEIYFEENTKPASLLEASIKVGNSEFKNVLVMNSISKRSSAPGLRSGFIAGDETILKDYLQYRTYIGCASPVPLQEAAAVAWNDQNHVAEFRKIYKRNFEIAQEILGIATPEATFYIWLEVENDLEFTKNLYKEKNIKVLPGSFLGRGGLGKEYVRIALVENEEKTKESLKRLKDFING
;
A
#
# COMPACT_ATOMS: atom_id res chain seq x y z
N MET A 1 -24.75 -0.20 -7.23
CA MET A 1 -23.56 0.15 -6.45
C MET A 1 -23.29 1.63 -6.67
N ASN A 2 -23.07 2.39 -5.61
CA ASN A 2 -22.79 3.82 -5.71
C ASN A 2 -21.38 4.07 -5.14
N PHE A 3 -20.37 3.96 -6.01
CA PHE A 3 -18.99 4.22 -5.64
C PHE A 3 -18.75 5.73 -5.55
N GLU A 4 -18.00 6.16 -4.54
CA GLU A 4 -17.48 7.52 -4.46
C GLU A 4 -16.52 7.81 -5.61
N LYS A 5 -16.48 9.06 -6.05
CA LYS A 5 -15.46 9.52 -7.01
C LYS A 5 -14.06 9.26 -6.47
N TYR A 6 -13.18 8.78 -7.31
CA TYR A 6 -11.80 8.51 -6.93
C TYR A 6 -11.06 9.81 -6.54
N PRO A 7 -10.13 9.80 -5.57
CA PRO A 7 -9.45 11.01 -5.09
C PRO A 7 -8.84 11.88 -6.19
N PHE A 8 -8.31 11.26 -7.23
CA PHE A 8 -7.73 12.01 -8.35
C PHE A 8 -8.79 12.67 -9.25
N GLU A 9 -9.99 12.10 -9.37
CA GLU A 9 -11.13 12.74 -10.03
C GLU A 9 -11.61 13.96 -9.22
N LYS A 10 -11.74 13.80 -7.88
CA LYS A 10 -12.06 14.90 -6.97
C LYS A 10 -11.02 16.03 -7.06
N LEU A 11 -9.72 15.68 -7.14
CA LEU A 11 -8.64 16.65 -7.30
C LEU A 11 -8.74 17.39 -8.65
N ASN A 12 -9.00 16.69 -9.74
CA ASN A 12 -9.16 17.31 -11.05
C ASN A 12 -10.35 18.28 -11.06
N GLU A 13 -11.46 17.93 -10.41
CA GLU A 13 -12.61 18.83 -10.26
C GLU A 13 -12.27 20.05 -9.38
N LEU A 14 -11.55 19.85 -8.28
CA LEU A 14 -11.10 20.92 -7.38
C LEU A 14 -10.25 21.97 -8.10
N LEU A 15 -9.38 21.51 -9.00
CA LEU A 15 -8.40 22.36 -9.70
C LEU A 15 -8.85 22.83 -11.09
N LYS A 16 -10.03 22.41 -11.55
CA LYS A 16 -10.54 22.62 -12.90
C LYS A 16 -10.45 24.07 -13.39
N ASP A 17 -10.84 25.01 -12.52
CA ASP A 17 -10.91 26.44 -12.86
C ASP A 17 -9.75 27.24 -12.25
N VAL A 18 -8.72 26.56 -11.73
CA VAL A 18 -7.53 27.19 -11.17
C VAL A 18 -6.45 27.31 -12.21
N VAL A 19 -6.07 28.54 -12.55
CA VAL A 19 -4.98 28.83 -13.47
C VAL A 19 -3.66 28.81 -12.68
N PRO A 20 -2.72 27.92 -13.00
CA PRO A 20 -1.45 27.84 -12.29
C PRO A 20 -0.49 28.95 -12.70
N ASN A 21 0.50 29.22 -11.87
CA ASN A 21 1.58 30.15 -12.21
C ASN A 21 2.53 29.53 -13.23
N GLU A 22 2.46 30.01 -14.47
CA GLU A 22 3.23 29.50 -15.62
C GLU A 22 4.76 29.78 -15.52
N LYS A 23 5.20 30.54 -14.52
CA LYS A 23 6.65 30.73 -14.27
C LYS A 23 7.33 29.44 -13.79
N TYR A 24 6.56 28.48 -13.29
CA TYR A 24 7.06 27.23 -12.75
C TYR A 24 6.61 26.05 -13.60
N GLU A 25 7.48 25.08 -13.79
CA GLU A 25 7.07 23.78 -14.31
C GLU A 25 6.12 23.08 -13.32
N LEU A 26 5.19 22.30 -13.85
CA LEU A 26 4.26 21.53 -13.03
C LEU A 26 5.00 20.46 -12.20
N SER A 27 4.83 20.52 -10.87
CA SER A 27 5.25 19.46 -9.97
C SER A 27 4.05 18.64 -9.50
N VAL A 28 4.05 17.32 -9.78
CA VAL A 28 2.98 16.40 -9.41
C VAL A 28 3.44 15.54 -8.24
N LEU A 29 3.10 15.97 -7.02
CA LEU A 29 3.44 15.27 -5.77
C LEU A 29 2.25 14.48 -5.20
N THR A 30 1.27 14.16 -6.04
CA THR A 30 0.01 13.51 -5.62
C THR A 30 0.07 12.00 -5.69
N ILE A 31 0.75 11.43 -6.69
CA ILE A 31 0.70 10.01 -7.02
C ILE A 31 1.90 9.29 -6.42
N GLY A 32 1.65 8.32 -5.54
CA GLY A 32 2.69 7.43 -5.02
C GLY A 32 3.12 6.37 -6.04
N GLU A 33 3.59 6.82 -7.18
CA GLU A 33 4.15 5.98 -8.24
C GLU A 33 5.62 6.36 -8.44
N PRO A 34 6.55 5.43 -8.20
CA PRO A 34 7.97 5.66 -8.43
C PRO A 34 8.22 6.17 -9.85
N LYS A 35 9.04 7.23 -9.97
CA LYS A 35 9.40 7.84 -11.26
C LYS A 35 10.72 7.34 -11.82
N PHE A 36 11.32 6.35 -11.16
CA PHE A 36 12.54 5.70 -11.60
C PHE A 36 12.24 4.65 -12.66
N GLU A 37 13.19 4.42 -13.56
CA GLU A 37 13.05 3.37 -14.55
C GLU A 37 13.02 1.99 -13.88
N THR A 38 12.18 1.10 -14.42
CA THR A 38 12.21 -0.30 -14.03
C THR A 38 13.59 -0.88 -14.34
N PRO A 39 14.24 -1.60 -13.41
CA PRO A 39 15.57 -2.15 -13.60
C PRO A 39 15.72 -2.95 -14.91
N GLN A 40 16.83 -2.75 -15.59
CA GLN A 40 17.08 -3.31 -16.93
C GLN A 40 16.95 -4.84 -16.96
N PHE A 41 17.45 -5.55 -15.93
CA PHE A 41 17.37 -7.01 -15.85
C PHE A 41 15.92 -7.55 -15.84
N ILE A 42 14.96 -6.77 -15.28
CA ILE A 42 13.53 -7.11 -15.30
C ILE A 42 12.99 -6.97 -16.72
N GLN A 43 13.35 -5.87 -17.40
CA GLN A 43 12.94 -5.61 -18.78
C GLN A 43 13.52 -6.64 -19.74
N ASP A 44 14.78 -7.04 -19.54
CA ASP A 44 15.45 -8.04 -20.36
C ASP A 44 14.83 -9.44 -20.19
N LYS A 45 14.49 -9.83 -18.95
CA LYS A 45 13.77 -11.09 -18.71
C LYS A 45 12.41 -11.09 -19.41
N LEU A 46 11.66 -9.98 -19.39
CA LEU A 46 10.40 -9.86 -20.11
C LEU A 46 10.57 -10.04 -21.64
N LYS A 47 11.60 -9.42 -22.22
CA LYS A 47 11.92 -9.57 -23.65
C LYS A 47 12.27 -11.02 -23.99
N GLU A 48 13.15 -11.64 -23.20
CA GLU A 48 13.60 -13.03 -23.36
C GLU A 48 12.41 -14.01 -23.37
N THR A 49 11.45 -13.80 -22.50
CA THR A 49 10.35 -14.74 -22.25
C THR A 49 9.05 -14.39 -22.99
N SER A 50 9.04 -13.35 -23.83
CA SER A 50 7.85 -12.89 -24.58
C SER A 50 7.18 -14.00 -25.40
N SER A 51 7.91 -15.00 -25.90
CA SER A 51 7.37 -16.14 -26.63
C SER A 51 6.42 -17.02 -25.79
N LEU A 52 6.47 -16.92 -24.46
CA LEU A 52 5.58 -17.64 -23.54
C LEU A 52 4.14 -17.09 -23.53
N LEU A 53 3.87 -15.98 -24.23
CA LEU A 53 2.50 -15.48 -24.46
C LEU A 53 1.57 -16.53 -25.09
N ARG A 54 2.10 -17.57 -25.72
CA ARG A 54 1.34 -18.69 -26.29
C ARG A 54 0.69 -19.61 -25.23
N LYS A 55 1.05 -19.48 -23.95
CA LYS A 55 0.54 -20.33 -22.86
C LYS A 55 -0.47 -19.60 -22.01
N TYR A 56 -1.56 -20.26 -21.66
CA TYR A 56 -2.43 -19.81 -20.59
C TYR A 56 -1.70 -19.91 -19.25
N PRO A 57 -1.71 -18.85 -18.41
CA PRO A 57 -1.15 -18.93 -17.08
C PRO A 57 -2.04 -19.74 -16.14
N SER A 58 -1.44 -20.43 -15.18
CA SER A 58 -2.16 -21.05 -14.08
C SER A 58 -2.68 -19.99 -13.09
N THR A 59 -3.91 -20.12 -12.59
CA THR A 59 -4.46 -19.21 -11.58
C THR A 59 -3.68 -19.21 -10.28
N ILE A 60 -3.10 -20.36 -9.91
CA ILE A 60 -2.24 -20.49 -8.72
C ILE A 60 -0.87 -19.84 -8.91
N GLY A 61 -0.51 -19.45 -10.13
CA GLY A 61 0.82 -18.97 -10.50
C GLY A 61 1.83 -20.10 -10.76
N GLU A 62 2.81 -19.81 -11.58
CA GLU A 62 3.88 -20.77 -11.89
C GLU A 62 4.74 -21.06 -10.65
N PRO A 63 5.26 -22.31 -10.49
CA PRO A 63 6.04 -22.69 -9.32
C PRO A 63 7.24 -21.77 -9.07
N PHE A 64 7.98 -21.40 -10.11
CA PHE A 64 9.16 -20.55 -9.99
C PHE A 64 8.83 -19.15 -9.41
N LEU A 65 7.67 -18.57 -9.74
CA LEU A 65 7.24 -17.29 -9.18
C LEU A 65 6.89 -17.43 -7.70
N ARG A 66 6.16 -18.49 -7.35
CA ARG A 66 5.78 -18.75 -5.95
C ARG A 66 7.01 -19.00 -5.08
N GLU A 67 7.98 -19.78 -5.58
CA GLU A 67 9.27 -19.99 -4.91
C GLU A 67 10.04 -18.69 -4.71
N SER A 68 10.07 -17.81 -5.72
CA SER A 68 10.71 -16.49 -5.60
C SER A 68 10.05 -15.62 -4.52
N MET A 69 8.73 -15.65 -4.40
CA MET A 69 7.98 -14.92 -3.36
C MET A 69 8.21 -15.54 -1.98
N ILE A 70 8.22 -16.86 -1.86
CA ILE A 70 8.54 -17.56 -0.61
C ILE A 70 9.97 -17.22 -0.15
N ASN A 71 10.94 -17.24 -1.08
CA ASN A 71 12.31 -16.84 -0.79
C ASN A 71 12.43 -15.40 -0.32
N PHE A 72 11.67 -14.49 -0.95
CA PHE A 72 11.58 -13.10 -0.48
C PHE A 72 11.07 -13.03 0.96
N VAL A 73 9.96 -13.67 1.28
CA VAL A 73 9.38 -13.69 2.63
C VAL A 73 10.36 -14.29 3.64
N LYS A 74 11.02 -15.41 3.27
CA LYS A 74 12.03 -16.05 4.12
C LYS A 74 13.23 -15.14 4.40
N ASN A 75 13.78 -14.52 3.35
CA ASN A 75 14.97 -13.70 3.48
C ASN A 75 14.71 -12.38 4.20
N ARG A 76 13.52 -11.80 3.96
CA ARG A 76 13.17 -10.48 4.49
C ARG A 76 12.61 -10.52 5.91
N PHE A 77 11.76 -11.49 6.19
CA PHE A 77 10.99 -11.60 7.43
C PHE A 77 11.35 -12.84 8.26
N ASN A 78 12.29 -13.67 7.80
CA ASN A 78 12.65 -14.95 8.43
C ASN A 78 11.45 -15.90 8.63
N VAL A 79 10.41 -15.79 7.81
CA VAL A 79 9.20 -16.61 7.84
C VAL A 79 9.27 -17.67 6.75
N SER A 80 9.07 -18.93 7.11
CA SER A 80 9.01 -20.05 6.14
C SER A 80 7.56 -20.34 5.79
N LEU A 81 7.22 -20.21 4.51
CA LEU A 81 5.89 -20.51 3.98
C LEU A 81 5.90 -21.84 3.21
N LYS A 82 4.79 -22.57 3.31
CA LYS A 82 4.46 -23.68 2.39
C LYS A 82 3.97 -23.09 1.05
N MET A 83 4.05 -23.88 -0.02
CA MET A 83 3.48 -23.49 -1.32
C MET A 83 1.96 -23.23 -1.26
N SER A 84 1.24 -23.88 -0.37
CA SER A 84 -0.19 -23.68 -0.11
C SER A 84 -0.53 -22.37 0.63
N GLN A 85 0.48 -21.74 1.23
CA GLN A 85 0.33 -20.51 2.03
C GLN A 85 0.63 -19.22 1.26
N ILE A 86 0.74 -19.30 -0.08
CA ILE A 86 1.00 -18.12 -0.93
C ILE A 86 0.34 -18.26 -2.29
N ILE A 87 -0.29 -17.18 -2.76
CA ILE A 87 -0.89 -17.06 -4.09
C ILE A 87 -0.37 -15.77 -4.76
N PRO A 88 0.29 -15.86 -5.92
CA PRO A 88 0.59 -14.70 -6.76
C PRO A 88 -0.68 -13.99 -7.22
N THR A 89 -0.60 -12.66 -7.30
CA THR A 89 -1.74 -11.80 -7.64
C THR A 89 -1.40 -10.84 -8.77
N PHE A 90 -2.42 -10.31 -9.46
CA PHE A 90 -2.26 -9.29 -10.49
C PHE A 90 -2.07 -7.89 -9.88
N GLY A 91 -1.08 -7.80 -8.96
CA GLY A 91 -0.90 -6.68 -8.04
C GLY A 91 -1.91 -6.74 -6.88
N THR A 92 -1.67 -5.99 -5.82
CA THR A 92 -2.52 -6.03 -4.61
C THR A 92 -3.89 -5.38 -4.80
N ARG A 93 -4.04 -4.41 -5.72
CA ARG A 93 -5.33 -3.75 -5.97
C ARG A 93 -6.44 -4.75 -6.34
N GLU A 94 -6.12 -5.74 -7.16
CA GLU A 94 -7.06 -6.78 -7.57
C GLU A 94 -7.57 -7.56 -6.36
N VAL A 95 -6.66 -8.02 -5.52
CA VAL A 95 -6.98 -8.79 -4.30
C VAL A 95 -7.71 -7.95 -3.27
N LEU A 96 -7.26 -6.73 -3.02
CA LEU A 96 -7.92 -5.81 -2.09
C LEU A 96 -9.37 -5.52 -2.45
N PHE A 97 -9.72 -5.62 -3.73
CA PHE A 97 -11.11 -5.45 -4.16
C PHE A 97 -11.91 -6.74 -4.10
N ASN A 98 -11.36 -7.87 -4.56
CA ASN A 98 -12.15 -9.09 -4.70
C ASN A 98 -12.07 -10.04 -3.49
N PHE A 99 -11.01 -9.99 -2.68
CA PHE A 99 -10.91 -10.80 -1.47
C PHE A 99 -12.03 -10.51 -0.45
N PRO A 100 -12.38 -9.25 -0.15
CA PRO A 100 -13.52 -8.96 0.74
C PRO A 100 -14.85 -9.53 0.21
N GLN A 101 -15.05 -9.51 -1.11
CA GLN A 101 -16.26 -10.10 -1.71
C GLN A 101 -16.33 -11.61 -1.48
N PHE A 102 -15.20 -12.30 -1.54
CA PHE A 102 -15.09 -13.72 -1.22
C PHE A 102 -15.27 -13.95 0.30
N ALA A 103 -14.49 -13.26 1.14
CA ALA A 103 -14.45 -13.50 2.57
C ALA A 103 -15.79 -13.20 3.28
N LEU A 104 -16.57 -12.27 2.72
CA LEU A 104 -17.84 -11.82 3.30
C LEU A 104 -19.09 -12.39 2.60
N PHE A 105 -18.91 -13.26 1.60
CA PHE A 105 -20.00 -13.72 0.73
C PHE A 105 -21.15 -14.40 1.51
N ASP A 106 -20.81 -15.27 2.45
CA ASP A 106 -21.78 -16.06 3.21
C ASP A 106 -22.29 -15.35 4.48
N LYS A 107 -21.82 -14.12 4.74
CA LYS A 107 -22.23 -13.35 5.90
C LYS A 107 -23.55 -12.62 5.65
N LYS A 108 -24.52 -12.78 6.55
CA LYS A 108 -25.84 -12.14 6.42
C LYS A 108 -25.78 -10.62 6.55
N ASN A 109 -24.98 -10.13 7.50
CA ASN A 109 -24.75 -8.70 7.76
C ASN A 109 -23.24 -8.50 7.90
N PRO A 110 -22.50 -8.51 6.77
CA PRO A 110 -21.04 -8.45 6.83
C PRO A 110 -20.54 -7.12 7.40
N VAL A 111 -19.50 -7.19 8.23
CA VAL A 111 -18.83 -6.03 8.81
C VAL A 111 -17.35 -6.07 8.45
N ILE A 112 -16.87 -5.01 7.84
CA ILE A 112 -15.47 -4.80 7.52
C ILE A 112 -14.90 -3.60 8.28
N ALA A 113 -13.73 -3.75 8.89
CA ALA A 113 -12.99 -2.62 9.42
C ALA A 113 -11.74 -2.35 8.60
N PHE A 114 -11.41 -1.07 8.40
CA PHE A 114 -10.14 -0.65 7.79
C PHE A 114 -9.69 0.73 8.30
N THR A 115 -8.39 1.00 8.13
CA THR A 115 -7.77 2.27 8.56
C THR A 115 -8.42 3.48 7.89
N ASN A 116 -8.55 4.60 8.61
CA ASN A 116 -9.06 5.87 8.13
C ASN A 116 -8.12 7.00 8.61
N PRO A 117 -7.43 7.73 7.72
CA PRO A 117 -7.54 7.70 6.26
C PRO A 117 -7.06 6.39 5.62
N PHE A 118 -7.44 6.14 4.34
CA PHE A 118 -7.30 4.85 3.69
C PHE A 118 -7.02 4.93 2.18
N TYR A 119 -6.67 3.78 1.63
CA TYR A 119 -6.64 3.55 0.19
C TYR A 119 -8.06 3.19 -0.31
N GLN A 120 -8.62 3.97 -1.23
CA GLN A 120 -10.03 3.94 -1.63
C GLN A 120 -10.55 2.59 -2.12
N ILE A 121 -9.66 1.67 -2.42
CA ILE A 121 -10.05 0.30 -2.80
C ILE A 121 -10.76 -0.41 -1.65
N TYR A 122 -10.39 -0.15 -0.39
CA TYR A 122 -11.03 -0.78 0.77
C TYR A 122 -12.51 -0.41 0.86
N GLU A 123 -12.84 0.88 0.71
CA GLU A 123 -14.23 1.34 0.67
C GLU A 123 -14.99 0.78 -0.55
N GLY A 124 -14.34 0.77 -1.72
CA GLY A 124 -14.92 0.16 -2.92
C GLY A 124 -15.25 -1.32 -2.72
N ALA A 125 -14.36 -2.06 -2.05
CA ALA A 125 -14.58 -3.47 -1.73
C ALA A 125 -15.72 -3.66 -0.70
N ALA A 126 -15.81 -2.80 0.32
CA ALA A 126 -16.90 -2.80 1.29
C ALA A 126 -18.26 -2.58 0.61
N ILE A 127 -18.36 -1.60 -0.29
CA ILE A 127 -19.57 -1.34 -1.08
C ILE A 127 -19.93 -2.56 -1.94
N ALA A 128 -18.94 -3.16 -2.61
CA ALA A 128 -19.16 -4.33 -3.46
C ALA A 128 -19.62 -5.57 -2.66
N SER A 129 -19.14 -5.69 -1.42
CA SER A 129 -19.50 -6.75 -0.47
C SER A 129 -20.78 -6.45 0.32
N ARG A 130 -21.37 -5.26 0.19
CA ARG A 130 -22.51 -4.78 0.99
C ARG A 130 -22.21 -4.78 2.50
N ALA A 131 -20.95 -4.59 2.87
CA ALA A 131 -20.53 -4.63 4.26
C ALA A 131 -20.77 -3.29 4.96
N GLU A 132 -21.16 -3.38 6.24
CA GLU A 132 -21.05 -2.25 7.15
C GLU A 132 -19.57 -1.94 7.38
N VAL A 133 -19.23 -0.65 7.45
CA VAL A 133 -17.84 -0.21 7.63
C VAL A 133 -17.62 0.31 9.04
N ILE A 134 -16.61 -0.21 9.74
CA ILE A 134 -16.05 0.35 10.95
C ILE A 134 -14.70 1.01 10.58
N HIS A 135 -14.57 2.30 10.83
CA HIS A 135 -13.33 3.02 10.56
C HIS A 135 -12.34 2.92 11.72
N ILE A 136 -11.13 2.45 11.45
CA ILE A 136 -10.01 2.49 12.39
C ILE A 136 -9.34 3.85 12.24
N ASN A 137 -9.73 4.81 13.06
CA ASN A 137 -9.29 6.19 12.92
C ASN A 137 -7.82 6.35 13.34
N LEU A 138 -7.00 6.77 12.40
CA LEU A 138 -5.59 7.10 12.60
C LEU A 138 -5.47 8.61 12.78
N THR A 139 -5.20 9.02 14.00
CA THR A 139 -5.14 10.43 14.40
C THR A 139 -3.81 10.76 15.09
N LYS A 140 -3.53 12.03 15.28
CA LYS A 140 -2.32 12.49 15.98
C LYS A 140 -2.29 12.02 17.44
N GLU A 141 -3.47 11.93 18.07
CA GLU A 141 -3.63 11.51 19.48
C GLU A 141 -3.27 10.03 19.69
N ASN A 142 -3.36 9.20 18.66
CA ASN A 142 -2.96 7.78 18.72
C ASN A 142 -1.70 7.48 17.89
N ASP A 143 -0.88 8.51 17.60
CA ASP A 143 0.34 8.41 16.78
C ASP A 143 0.08 7.75 15.41
N PHE A 144 -1.13 7.95 14.86
CA PHE A 144 -1.60 7.33 13.62
C PHE A 144 -1.54 5.79 13.63
N LYS A 145 -1.66 5.17 14.81
CA LYS A 145 -1.67 3.71 14.99
C LYS A 145 -3.08 3.17 15.06
N ALA A 146 -3.26 1.93 14.63
CA ALA A 146 -4.56 1.27 14.61
C ALA A 146 -5.01 0.85 16.01
N ASN A 147 -6.23 1.19 16.38
CA ASN A 147 -6.90 0.72 17.58
C ASN A 147 -8.42 0.63 17.38
N LEU A 148 -9.05 -0.40 17.95
CA LEU A 148 -10.49 -0.57 18.07
C LEU A 148 -10.82 -1.17 19.44
N SER A 149 -12.01 -0.86 19.94
CA SER A 149 -12.54 -1.49 21.15
C SER A 149 -12.91 -2.96 20.90
N ASP A 150 -12.94 -3.77 21.96
CA ASP A 150 -13.34 -5.17 21.87
C ASP A 150 -14.79 -5.33 21.40
N GLU A 151 -15.68 -4.37 21.73
CA GLU A 151 -17.06 -4.33 21.24
C GLU A 151 -17.14 -4.17 19.73
N GLU A 152 -16.30 -3.31 19.15
CA GLU A 152 -16.23 -3.12 17.69
C GLU A 152 -15.61 -4.35 17.02
N LEU A 153 -14.54 -4.92 17.61
CA LEU A 153 -13.87 -6.09 17.06
C LEU A 153 -14.76 -7.34 17.05
N LYS A 154 -15.60 -7.56 18.05
CA LYS A 154 -16.61 -8.65 18.09
C LYS A 154 -17.60 -8.60 16.93
N ARG A 155 -17.78 -7.44 16.32
CA ARG A 155 -18.69 -7.26 15.18
C ARG A 155 -18.02 -7.51 13.83
N CYS A 156 -16.68 -7.44 13.79
CA CYS A 156 -15.93 -7.52 12.53
C CYS A 156 -15.89 -8.97 12.01
N ASP A 157 -16.08 -9.11 10.70
CA ASP A 157 -15.80 -10.35 9.96
C ASP A 157 -14.43 -10.26 9.26
N LEU A 158 -14.04 -9.05 8.84
CA LEU A 158 -12.79 -8.78 8.16
C LEU A 158 -12.20 -7.46 8.64
N VAL A 159 -10.91 -7.46 8.95
CA VAL A 159 -10.14 -6.26 9.29
C VAL A 159 -8.99 -6.10 8.29
N ILE A 160 -8.87 -4.92 7.67
CA ILE A 160 -7.77 -4.58 6.77
C ILE A 160 -6.93 -3.47 7.41
N LEU A 161 -5.72 -3.83 7.80
CA LEU A 161 -4.68 -2.90 8.20
C LEU A 161 -3.85 -2.50 6.96
N ASN A 162 -3.17 -1.36 7.06
CA ASN A 162 -2.19 -0.95 6.08
C ASN A 162 -0.99 -0.33 6.82
N PHE A 163 -0.02 -1.16 7.14
CA PHE A 163 1.22 -0.73 7.80
C PHE A 163 2.43 -1.37 7.11
N PRO A 164 3.42 -0.54 6.70
CA PRO A 164 3.48 0.93 6.81
C PRO A 164 2.34 1.63 6.06
N ASN A 165 1.83 2.72 6.67
CA ASN A 165 0.55 3.30 6.27
C ASN A 165 0.65 4.29 5.10
N ASN A 166 -0.29 4.21 4.20
CA ASN A 166 -0.63 5.25 3.25
C ASN A 166 -2.00 5.85 3.66
N PRO A 167 -2.06 7.13 4.05
CA PRO A 167 -1.11 8.22 3.73
C PRO A 167 -0.18 8.67 4.86
N THR A 168 -0.36 8.20 6.09
CA THR A 168 0.23 8.81 7.29
C THR A 168 1.71 8.52 7.49
N SER A 169 2.25 7.51 6.80
CA SER A 169 3.60 6.96 6.96
C SER A 169 3.88 6.32 8.33
N ALA A 170 2.86 6.15 9.15
CA ALA A 170 3.00 5.46 10.43
C ALA A 170 3.32 3.98 10.23
N SER A 171 4.11 3.43 11.13
CA SER A 171 4.44 2.01 11.23
C SER A 171 3.88 1.42 12.53
N MET A 172 3.67 0.11 12.53
CA MET A 172 3.42 -0.66 13.73
C MET A 172 4.54 -1.66 13.92
N ASP A 173 5.02 -1.79 15.15
CA ASP A 173 6.05 -2.77 15.46
C ASP A 173 5.48 -4.20 15.57
N ILE A 174 6.37 -5.18 15.75
CA ILE A 174 6.00 -6.58 15.80
C ILE A 174 5.09 -6.93 16.98
N ASP A 175 5.20 -6.21 18.10
CA ASP A 175 4.36 -6.42 19.29
C ASP A 175 2.98 -5.83 19.10
N GLU A 176 2.89 -4.64 18.53
CA GLU A 176 1.64 -3.99 18.16
C GLU A 176 0.85 -4.82 17.13
N LEU A 177 1.52 -5.33 16.10
CA LEU A 177 0.92 -6.28 15.15
C LEU A 177 0.50 -7.60 15.82
N GLY A 178 1.29 -8.08 16.79
CA GLY A 178 0.99 -9.27 17.57
C GLY A 178 -0.28 -9.14 18.43
N ILE A 179 -0.61 -7.95 18.91
CA ILE A 179 -1.88 -7.67 19.59
C ILE A 179 -3.05 -7.89 18.63
N TRP A 180 -2.95 -7.39 17.40
CA TRP A 180 -3.99 -7.58 16.38
C TRP A 180 -4.18 -9.06 16.00
N VAL A 181 -3.08 -9.83 15.91
CA VAL A 181 -3.17 -11.28 15.67
C VAL A 181 -3.93 -11.98 16.80
N LYS A 182 -3.61 -11.66 18.08
CA LYS A 182 -4.34 -12.23 19.24
C LYS A 182 -5.83 -11.89 19.20
N LYS A 183 -6.17 -10.64 18.87
CA LYS A 183 -7.57 -10.19 18.72
C LYS A 183 -8.28 -10.91 17.56
N ALA A 184 -7.60 -11.14 16.44
CA ALA A 184 -8.17 -11.90 15.32
C ALA A 184 -8.49 -13.36 15.70
N LEU A 185 -7.66 -13.98 16.53
CA LEU A 185 -7.91 -15.33 17.05
C LEU A 185 -9.01 -15.35 18.11
N GLU A 186 -9.06 -14.34 18.97
CA GLU A 186 -10.03 -14.24 20.07
C GLU A 186 -11.46 -13.97 19.56
N PHE A 187 -11.60 -13.05 18.59
CA PHE A 187 -12.90 -12.60 18.08
C PHE A 187 -13.28 -13.25 16.74
N ASP A 188 -12.41 -14.14 16.22
CA ASP A 188 -12.64 -14.96 15.00
C ASP A 188 -12.94 -14.14 13.74
N PHE A 189 -12.23 -13.03 13.54
CA PHE A 189 -12.26 -12.27 12.28
C PHE A 189 -11.01 -12.54 11.43
N ILE A 190 -11.13 -12.36 10.11
CA ILE A 190 -9.98 -12.42 9.20
C ILE A 190 -9.21 -11.10 9.29
N LEU A 191 -7.90 -11.18 9.56
CA LEU A 191 -7.00 -10.05 9.64
C LEU A 191 -6.08 -10.01 8.42
N VAL A 192 -6.10 -8.90 7.68
CA VAL A 192 -5.24 -8.66 6.52
C VAL A 192 -4.37 -7.43 6.78
N ASN A 193 -3.06 -7.50 6.51
CA ASN A 193 -2.21 -6.32 6.43
C ASN A 193 -1.74 -6.09 4.99
N ASP A 194 -2.02 -4.90 4.43
CA ASP A 194 -1.47 -4.45 3.15
C ASP A 194 -0.07 -3.89 3.39
N GLU A 195 0.95 -4.71 3.10
CA GLU A 195 2.37 -4.44 3.35
C GLU A 195 3.11 -3.89 2.11
N CYS A 196 2.41 -3.22 1.20
CA CYS A 196 2.99 -2.74 -0.07
C CYS A 196 4.18 -1.77 0.11
N TYR A 197 4.34 -1.19 1.29
CA TYR A 197 5.43 -0.26 1.62
C TYR A 197 6.50 -0.86 2.52
N SER A 198 6.45 -2.15 2.86
CA SER A 198 7.39 -2.82 3.77
C SER A 198 8.86 -2.75 3.32
N GLU A 199 9.12 -2.57 2.02
CA GLU A 199 10.46 -2.48 1.47
C GLU A 199 10.98 -1.04 1.31
N ILE A 200 10.16 -0.03 1.65
CA ILE A 200 10.55 1.37 1.59
C ILE A 200 10.76 1.86 3.03
N TYR A 201 11.95 1.62 3.56
CA TYR A 201 12.42 2.01 4.88
C TYR A 201 13.84 2.58 4.78
N PHE A 202 14.31 3.26 5.81
CA PHE A 202 15.52 4.07 5.72
C PHE A 202 16.64 3.60 6.64
N GLU A 203 16.31 2.88 7.72
CA GLU A 203 17.29 2.37 8.66
C GLU A 203 17.04 0.89 8.94
N GLU A 204 18.10 0.10 9.03
CA GLU A 204 17.99 -1.37 9.21
C GLU A 204 17.38 -1.78 10.56
N ASN A 205 17.52 -0.95 11.58
CA ASN A 205 16.96 -1.17 12.91
C ASN A 205 15.48 -0.79 13.03
N THR A 206 14.93 -0.06 12.05
CA THR A 206 13.51 0.34 12.01
C THR A 206 12.80 -0.25 10.78
N LYS A 207 13.33 -1.34 10.19
CA LYS A 207 12.64 -1.99 9.10
C LYS A 207 11.29 -2.54 9.54
N PRO A 208 10.23 -2.27 8.74
CA PRO A 208 8.88 -2.69 9.06
C PRO A 208 8.77 -4.20 9.29
N ALA A 209 8.08 -4.59 10.34
CA ALA A 209 7.72 -5.97 10.61
C ALA A 209 6.57 -6.42 9.68
N SER A 210 6.48 -7.73 9.45
CA SER A 210 5.33 -8.34 8.79
C SER A 210 4.34 -8.89 9.82
N LEU A 211 3.05 -8.86 9.49
CA LEU A 211 2.02 -9.53 10.27
C LEU A 211 2.28 -11.04 10.39
N LEU A 212 2.98 -11.66 9.42
CA LEU A 212 3.42 -13.06 9.51
C LEU A 212 4.47 -13.27 10.59
N GLU A 213 5.47 -12.36 10.73
CA GLU A 213 6.45 -12.42 11.83
C GLU A 213 5.75 -12.29 13.17
N ALA A 214 4.84 -11.33 13.29
CA ALA A 214 4.04 -11.11 14.49
C ALA A 214 3.18 -12.32 14.84
N SER A 215 2.60 -12.98 13.84
CA SER A 215 1.81 -14.21 14.00
C SER A 215 2.65 -15.33 14.61
N ILE A 216 3.85 -15.57 14.09
CA ILE A 216 4.78 -16.57 14.67
C ILE A 216 5.17 -16.20 16.10
N LYS A 217 5.49 -14.92 16.36
CA LYS A 217 5.91 -14.43 17.68
C LYS A 217 4.85 -14.69 18.76
N VAL A 218 3.57 -14.61 18.42
CA VAL A 218 2.47 -14.87 19.36
C VAL A 218 2.00 -16.32 19.38
N GLY A 219 2.71 -17.24 18.69
CA GLY A 219 2.43 -18.67 18.70
C GLY A 219 1.44 -19.16 17.65
N ASN A 220 1.02 -18.31 16.72
CA ASN A 220 0.14 -18.65 15.59
C ASN A 220 0.96 -19.01 14.35
N SER A 221 1.72 -20.10 14.39
CA SER A 221 2.66 -20.51 13.35
C SER A 221 2.00 -20.99 12.04
N GLU A 222 0.72 -21.39 12.08
CA GLU A 222 -0.06 -21.78 10.91
C GLU A 222 -0.84 -20.58 10.31
N PHE A 223 -0.65 -19.38 10.83
CA PHE A 223 -1.27 -18.13 10.37
C PHE A 223 -2.80 -18.14 10.39
N LYS A 224 -3.44 -18.90 11.29
CA LYS A 224 -4.90 -18.96 11.37
C LYS A 224 -5.49 -17.54 11.42
N ASN A 225 -6.45 -17.25 10.54
CA ASN A 225 -7.13 -15.96 10.36
C ASN A 225 -6.22 -14.80 9.93
N VAL A 226 -4.95 -15.04 9.56
CA VAL A 226 -3.96 -13.99 9.26
C VAL A 226 -3.50 -14.08 7.81
N LEU A 227 -3.55 -12.94 7.11
CA LEU A 227 -3.09 -12.79 5.74
C LEU A 227 -2.28 -11.51 5.58
N VAL A 228 -1.30 -11.54 4.71
CA VAL A 228 -0.55 -10.35 4.25
C VAL A 228 -0.65 -10.20 2.75
N MET A 229 -0.55 -8.97 2.27
CA MET A 229 -0.41 -8.65 0.85
C MET A 229 0.86 -7.85 0.63
N ASN A 230 1.59 -8.16 -0.45
CA ASN A 230 2.78 -7.41 -0.84
C ASN A 230 2.87 -7.27 -2.36
N SER A 231 3.68 -6.32 -2.84
CA SER A 231 3.76 -5.99 -4.27
C SER A 231 5.15 -5.48 -4.66
N ILE A 232 5.57 -5.80 -5.89
CA ILE A 232 6.79 -5.21 -6.47
C ILE A 232 6.56 -3.77 -6.96
N SER A 233 5.33 -3.29 -7.02
CA SER A 233 4.99 -1.99 -7.62
C SER A 233 5.81 -0.84 -7.04
N LYS A 234 6.05 -0.85 -5.72
CA LYS A 234 6.76 0.23 -5.04
C LYS A 234 8.24 -0.08 -4.84
N ARG A 235 8.56 -1.33 -4.44
CA ARG A 235 9.93 -1.74 -4.17
C ARG A 235 10.81 -1.85 -5.41
N SER A 236 10.22 -2.16 -6.58
CA SER A 236 10.97 -2.43 -7.82
C SER A 236 10.72 -1.41 -8.92
N SER A 237 10.04 -0.28 -8.63
CA SER A 237 9.64 0.69 -9.65
C SER A 237 9.01 0.02 -10.89
N ALA A 238 8.18 -0.99 -10.67
CA ALA A 238 7.56 -1.81 -11.72
C ALA A 238 6.04 -1.96 -11.54
N PRO A 239 5.28 -0.87 -11.37
CA PRO A 239 3.84 -0.96 -11.15
C PRO A 239 3.09 -1.57 -12.35
N GLY A 240 3.60 -1.38 -13.57
CA GLY A 240 3.04 -1.93 -14.81
C GLY A 240 3.22 -3.44 -14.96
N LEU A 241 4.15 -4.05 -14.22
CA LEU A 241 4.38 -5.51 -14.26
C LEU A 241 3.26 -6.31 -13.57
N ARG A 242 2.43 -5.66 -12.76
CA ARG A 242 1.25 -6.26 -12.11
C ARG A 242 1.57 -7.53 -11.32
N SER A 243 2.57 -7.50 -10.44
CA SER A 243 2.90 -8.64 -9.57
C SER A 243 2.82 -8.25 -8.10
N GLY A 244 2.18 -9.12 -7.33
CA GLY A 244 2.06 -9.12 -5.90
C GLY A 244 1.74 -10.52 -5.41
N PHE A 245 1.51 -10.68 -4.13
CA PHE A 245 1.02 -11.90 -3.53
C PHE A 245 0.08 -11.63 -2.36
N ILE A 246 -0.72 -12.64 -2.03
CA ILE A 246 -1.39 -12.80 -0.75
C ILE A 246 -0.85 -14.07 -0.09
N ALA A 247 -0.53 -14.00 1.21
CA ALA A 247 0.06 -15.12 1.92
C ALA A 247 -0.42 -15.20 3.38
N GLY A 248 -0.45 -16.41 3.96
CA GLY A 248 -0.85 -16.66 5.35
C GLY A 248 -1.68 -17.92 5.50
N ASP A 249 -2.90 -17.80 6.05
CA ASP A 249 -3.81 -18.92 6.34
C ASP A 249 -4.09 -19.79 5.11
N GLU A 250 -3.59 -21.02 5.16
CA GLU A 250 -3.68 -22.02 4.09
C GLU A 250 -5.13 -22.41 3.77
N THR A 251 -5.99 -22.44 4.79
CA THR A 251 -7.40 -22.85 4.64
C THR A 251 -8.17 -21.76 3.88
N ILE A 252 -8.00 -20.51 4.27
CA ILE A 252 -8.62 -19.36 3.59
C ILE A 252 -8.09 -19.26 2.14
N LEU A 253 -6.78 -19.42 1.96
CA LEU A 253 -6.17 -19.30 0.63
C LEU A 253 -6.61 -20.41 -0.32
N LYS A 254 -6.84 -21.63 0.16
CA LYS A 254 -7.36 -22.73 -0.64
C LYS A 254 -8.71 -22.39 -1.27
N ASP A 255 -9.65 -21.91 -0.46
CA ASP A 255 -11.00 -21.58 -0.92
C ASP A 255 -11.00 -20.31 -1.78
N TYR A 256 -10.18 -19.33 -1.42
CA TYR A 256 -9.98 -18.12 -2.22
C TYR A 256 -9.36 -18.43 -3.59
N LEU A 257 -8.43 -19.38 -3.70
CA LEU A 257 -7.89 -19.81 -4.99
C LEU A 257 -8.97 -20.37 -5.91
N GLN A 258 -9.89 -21.16 -5.35
CA GLN A 258 -11.02 -21.66 -6.12
C GLN A 258 -11.91 -20.52 -6.65
N TYR A 259 -12.23 -19.54 -5.82
CA TYR A 259 -12.95 -18.33 -6.24
C TYR A 259 -12.20 -17.55 -7.33
N ARG A 260 -10.88 -17.37 -7.20
CA ARG A 260 -10.03 -16.68 -8.18
C ARG A 260 -10.03 -17.36 -9.56
N THR A 261 -10.21 -18.66 -9.62
CA THR A 261 -10.27 -19.40 -10.89
C THR A 261 -11.40 -18.90 -11.80
N TYR A 262 -12.49 -18.40 -11.20
CA TYR A 262 -13.62 -17.83 -11.95
C TYR A 262 -13.44 -16.34 -12.28
N ILE A 263 -12.59 -15.62 -11.56
CA ILE A 263 -12.34 -14.19 -11.82
C ILE A 263 -11.47 -13.99 -13.08
N GLY A 264 -10.57 -14.92 -13.38
CA GLY A 264 -9.66 -14.83 -14.54
C GLY A 264 -8.55 -13.79 -14.36
N CYS A 265 -7.95 -13.70 -13.17
CA CYS A 265 -6.95 -12.68 -12.80
C CYS A 265 -5.49 -13.20 -12.77
N ALA A 266 -5.17 -14.27 -13.48
CA ALA A 266 -3.81 -14.79 -13.56
C ALA A 266 -2.91 -13.92 -14.44
N SER A 267 -1.70 -13.58 -13.95
CA SER A 267 -0.71 -12.85 -14.74
C SER A 267 -0.19 -13.69 -15.90
N PRO A 268 0.00 -13.11 -17.10
CA PRO A 268 0.68 -13.78 -18.22
C PRO A 268 2.05 -14.34 -17.82
N VAL A 269 2.42 -15.52 -18.36
CA VAL A 269 3.67 -16.21 -17.99
C VAL A 269 4.92 -15.35 -18.19
N PRO A 270 5.08 -14.55 -19.28
CA PRO A 270 6.24 -13.66 -19.40
C PRO A 270 6.36 -12.63 -18.28
N LEU A 271 5.21 -12.11 -17.78
CA LEU A 271 5.20 -11.19 -16.64
C LEU A 271 5.56 -11.90 -15.34
N GLN A 272 5.18 -13.17 -15.18
CA GLN A 272 5.58 -13.98 -14.03
C GLN A 272 7.10 -14.22 -14.03
N GLU A 273 7.72 -14.49 -15.18
CA GLU A 273 9.18 -14.64 -15.31
C GLU A 273 9.92 -13.36 -14.93
N ALA A 274 9.49 -12.22 -15.46
CA ALA A 274 10.06 -10.92 -15.11
C ALA A 274 9.84 -10.56 -13.63
N ALA A 275 8.70 -10.93 -13.07
CA ALA A 275 8.42 -10.73 -11.65
C ALA A 275 9.31 -11.62 -10.76
N ALA A 276 9.56 -12.86 -11.14
CA ALA A 276 10.38 -13.78 -10.35
C ALA A 276 11.81 -13.25 -10.16
N VAL A 277 12.43 -12.71 -11.20
CA VAL A 277 13.77 -12.10 -11.07
C VAL A 277 13.74 -10.85 -10.19
N ALA A 278 12.64 -10.07 -10.24
CA ALA A 278 12.45 -8.90 -9.38
C ALA A 278 12.28 -9.28 -7.90
N TRP A 279 11.53 -10.35 -7.59
CA TRP A 279 11.35 -10.83 -6.22
C TRP A 279 12.64 -11.37 -5.62
N ASN A 280 13.48 -12.04 -6.42
CA ASN A 280 14.74 -12.62 -5.96
C ASN A 280 15.86 -11.59 -5.76
N ASP A 281 15.84 -10.44 -6.42
CA ASP A 281 16.88 -9.42 -6.28
C ASP A 281 16.50 -8.37 -5.22
N GLN A 282 17.43 -8.14 -4.28
CA GLN A 282 17.30 -7.12 -3.23
C GLN A 282 18.22 -5.90 -3.46
N ASN A 283 19.18 -6.01 -4.39
CA ASN A 283 20.15 -4.95 -4.62
C ASN A 283 19.49 -3.71 -5.22
N HIS A 284 18.66 -3.88 -6.25
CA HIS A 284 17.92 -2.76 -6.84
C HIS A 284 16.98 -2.08 -5.84
N VAL A 285 16.41 -2.85 -4.90
CA VAL A 285 15.55 -2.30 -3.84
C VAL A 285 16.35 -1.43 -2.88
N ALA A 286 17.56 -1.88 -2.50
CA ALA A 286 18.46 -1.09 -1.68
C ALA A 286 18.88 0.22 -2.37
N GLU A 287 19.12 0.20 -3.69
CA GLU A 287 19.44 1.43 -4.44
C GLU A 287 18.25 2.41 -4.46
N PHE A 288 17.02 1.94 -4.68
CA PHE A 288 15.84 2.79 -4.61
C PHE A 288 15.62 3.37 -3.20
N ARG A 289 15.87 2.59 -2.14
CA ARG A 289 15.80 3.11 -0.76
C ARG A 289 16.75 4.27 -0.52
N LYS A 290 17.98 4.23 -1.07
CA LYS A 290 18.93 5.36 -0.97
C LYS A 290 18.35 6.65 -1.57
N ILE A 291 17.67 6.55 -2.72
CA ILE A 291 17.06 7.72 -3.36
C ILE A 291 15.91 8.27 -2.51
N TYR A 292 15.02 7.41 -1.99
CA TYR A 292 13.95 7.85 -1.10
C TYR A 292 14.48 8.45 0.20
N LYS A 293 15.53 7.85 0.79
CA LYS A 293 16.21 8.40 1.98
C LYS A 293 16.73 9.81 1.69
N ARG A 294 17.41 9.98 0.55
CA ARG A 294 17.93 11.29 0.13
C ARG A 294 16.82 12.32 -0.05
N ASN A 295 15.70 11.94 -0.62
CA ASN A 295 14.54 12.81 -0.76
C ASN A 295 13.97 13.28 0.60
N PHE A 296 13.97 12.41 1.63
CA PHE A 296 13.58 12.81 2.98
C PHE A 296 14.63 13.66 3.69
N GLU A 297 15.91 13.41 3.48
CA GLU A 297 16.97 14.31 3.98
C GLU A 297 16.78 15.74 3.43
N ILE A 298 16.47 15.87 2.14
CA ILE A 298 16.13 17.15 1.52
C ILE A 298 14.85 17.76 2.14
N ALA A 299 13.82 16.95 2.41
CA ALA A 299 12.63 17.44 3.07
C ALA A 299 12.93 17.94 4.50
N GLN A 300 13.77 17.26 5.24
CA GLN A 300 14.22 17.69 6.56
C GLN A 300 15.05 18.99 6.48
N GLU A 301 15.99 19.09 5.54
CA GLU A 301 16.81 20.29 5.33
C GLU A 301 15.95 21.52 4.96
N ILE A 302 14.95 21.33 4.10
CA ILE A 302 14.16 22.44 3.56
C ILE A 302 12.96 22.78 4.45
N LEU A 303 12.18 21.78 4.86
CA LEU A 303 10.90 21.95 5.53
C LEU A 303 10.96 21.67 7.05
N GLY A 304 12.05 21.09 7.55
CA GLY A 304 12.16 20.64 8.94
C GLY A 304 11.32 19.41 9.27
N ILE A 305 10.87 18.67 8.27
CA ILE A 305 10.02 17.47 8.45
C ILE A 305 10.93 16.28 8.78
N ALA A 306 10.61 15.57 9.87
CA ALA A 306 11.32 14.37 10.23
C ALA A 306 11.13 13.24 9.20
N THR A 307 12.18 12.48 8.93
CA THR A 307 12.10 11.28 8.09
C THR A 307 11.26 10.22 8.81
N PRO A 308 10.19 9.68 8.19
CA PRO A 308 9.43 8.58 8.77
C PRO A 308 10.25 7.28 8.75
N GLU A 309 9.80 6.25 9.45
CA GLU A 309 10.45 4.94 9.42
C GLU A 309 10.33 4.26 8.05
N ALA A 310 9.20 4.47 7.38
CA ALA A 310 8.90 3.84 6.10
C ALA A 310 8.01 4.70 5.20
N THR A 311 7.76 4.24 3.99
CA THR A 311 7.03 4.84 2.87
C THR A 311 7.82 5.96 2.18
N PHE A 312 7.19 6.63 1.23
CA PHE A 312 7.69 7.83 0.56
C PHE A 312 6.70 9.00 0.66
N TYR A 313 5.82 8.99 1.66
CA TYR A 313 4.84 10.04 1.85
C TYR A 313 5.21 10.98 2.98
N ILE A 314 4.84 12.24 2.80
CA ILE A 314 4.70 13.22 3.87
C ILE A 314 3.20 13.45 4.07
N TRP A 315 2.74 13.33 5.31
CA TRP A 315 1.42 13.71 5.75
C TRP A 315 1.53 15.07 6.43
N LEU A 316 1.45 16.13 5.59
CA LEU A 316 1.72 17.50 6.01
C LEU A 316 0.47 18.10 6.65
N GLU A 317 0.59 18.57 7.89
CA GLU A 317 -0.44 19.30 8.62
C GLU A 317 -0.63 20.71 8.01
N VAL A 318 -1.88 21.11 7.76
CA VAL A 318 -2.30 22.38 7.17
C VAL A 318 -3.60 22.83 7.81
N GLU A 319 -3.99 24.11 7.70
CA GLU A 319 -5.27 24.59 8.26
C GLU A 319 -6.49 24.06 7.49
N ASN A 320 -6.41 24.02 6.16
CA ASN A 320 -7.48 23.57 5.28
C ASN A 320 -6.87 22.94 4.01
N ASP A 321 -7.06 21.65 3.84
CA ASP A 321 -6.45 20.88 2.76
C ASP A 321 -6.88 21.32 1.36
N LEU A 322 -8.15 21.69 1.17
CA LEU A 322 -8.67 22.08 -0.14
C LEU A 322 -8.18 23.48 -0.55
N GLU A 323 -8.19 24.42 0.38
CA GLU A 323 -7.68 25.77 0.13
C GLU A 323 -6.17 25.76 -0.09
N PHE A 324 -5.45 25.05 0.78
CA PHE A 324 -4.01 24.87 0.64
C PHE A 324 -3.65 24.30 -0.75
N THR A 325 -4.33 23.23 -1.16
CA THR A 325 -4.10 22.58 -2.46
C THR A 325 -4.36 23.52 -3.65
N LYS A 326 -5.46 24.28 -3.63
CA LYS A 326 -5.78 25.26 -4.69
C LYS A 326 -4.75 26.37 -4.77
N ASN A 327 -4.42 26.97 -3.63
CA ASN A 327 -3.51 28.11 -3.57
C ASN A 327 -2.08 27.69 -3.92
N LEU A 328 -1.62 26.55 -3.44
CA LEU A 328 -0.31 25.99 -3.81
C LEU A 328 -0.21 25.72 -5.32
N TYR A 329 -1.25 25.16 -5.93
CA TYR A 329 -1.29 24.95 -7.38
C TYR A 329 -1.31 26.28 -8.13
N LYS A 330 -2.14 27.22 -7.72
CA LYS A 330 -2.27 28.55 -8.33
C LYS A 330 -0.95 29.34 -8.27
N GLU A 331 -0.27 29.36 -7.13
CA GLU A 331 0.87 30.24 -6.90
C GLU A 331 2.22 29.61 -7.29
N LYS A 332 2.35 28.31 -7.05
CA LYS A 332 3.63 27.57 -7.19
C LYS A 332 3.61 26.44 -8.21
N ASN A 333 2.48 26.20 -8.88
CA ASN A 333 2.27 25.11 -9.86
C ASN A 333 2.67 23.73 -9.28
N ILE A 334 2.28 23.46 -8.02
CA ILE A 334 2.50 22.18 -7.33
C ILE A 334 1.15 21.55 -7.01
N LYS A 335 0.98 20.29 -7.40
CA LYS A 335 -0.20 19.48 -7.04
C LYS A 335 0.13 18.55 -5.87
N VAL A 336 -0.63 18.66 -4.80
CA VAL A 336 -0.64 17.74 -3.65
C VAL A 336 -2.02 17.09 -3.52
N LEU A 337 -2.16 16.04 -2.73
CA LEU A 337 -3.44 15.36 -2.58
C LEU A 337 -4.11 15.77 -1.27
N PRO A 338 -5.31 16.41 -1.31
CA PRO A 338 -6.06 16.72 -0.11
C PRO A 338 -6.34 15.49 0.76
N GLY A 339 -6.12 15.63 2.05
CA GLY A 339 -6.31 14.53 2.99
C GLY A 339 -7.78 14.16 3.18
N SER A 340 -8.70 15.12 3.09
CA SER A 340 -10.15 14.86 3.13
C SER A 340 -10.64 13.95 2.00
N PHE A 341 -9.88 13.83 0.90
CA PHE A 341 -10.20 12.87 -0.17
C PHE A 341 -9.80 11.44 0.19
N LEU A 342 -8.94 11.28 1.20
CA LEU A 342 -8.44 9.99 1.69
C LEU A 342 -9.14 9.54 2.98
N GLY A 343 -9.81 10.45 3.69
CA GLY A 343 -10.49 10.17 4.96
C GLY A 343 -12.01 10.25 4.88
N ARG A 344 -12.65 9.82 5.97
CA ARG A 344 -14.10 9.95 6.20
C ARG A 344 -14.35 10.53 7.59
N GLY A 345 -15.58 11.00 7.83
CA GLY A 345 -15.94 11.59 9.12
C GLY A 345 -15.18 12.88 9.46
N GLY A 346 -14.64 13.57 8.46
CA GLY A 346 -13.87 14.80 8.66
C GLY A 346 -12.36 14.58 8.84
N LEU A 347 -11.88 13.34 8.97
CA LEU A 347 -10.44 13.07 9.04
C LEU A 347 -9.73 13.46 7.74
N GLY A 348 -8.54 13.99 7.89
CA GLY A 348 -7.68 14.42 6.79
C GLY A 348 -7.88 15.87 6.33
N LYS A 349 -8.90 16.61 6.81
CA LYS A 349 -9.15 18.02 6.43
C LYS A 349 -8.00 18.97 6.78
N GLU A 350 -7.22 18.61 7.78
CA GLU A 350 -6.06 19.37 8.26
C GLU A 350 -4.75 18.80 7.73
N TYR A 351 -4.78 18.03 6.62
CA TYR A 351 -3.61 17.40 6.07
C TYR A 351 -3.63 17.39 4.54
N VAL A 352 -2.44 17.43 3.96
CA VAL A 352 -2.22 17.07 2.55
C VAL A 352 -1.17 15.98 2.43
N ARG A 353 -1.35 15.05 1.50
CA ARG A 353 -0.36 14.02 1.20
C ARG A 353 0.57 14.47 0.09
N ILE A 354 1.88 14.36 0.33
CA ILE A 354 2.95 14.64 -0.60
C ILE A 354 3.71 13.34 -0.86
N ALA A 355 3.93 12.97 -2.12
CA ALA A 355 4.70 11.79 -2.52
C ALA A 355 6.09 12.20 -3.00
N LEU A 356 7.15 11.74 -2.32
CA LEU A 356 8.55 12.02 -2.64
C LEU A 356 9.11 10.94 -3.58
N VAL A 357 8.60 10.87 -4.80
CA VAL A 357 8.90 9.83 -5.80
C VAL A 357 9.71 10.31 -6.99
N GLU A 358 10.07 11.60 -7.01
CA GLU A 358 10.89 12.22 -8.05
C GLU A 358 12.40 12.07 -7.74
N ASN A 359 13.24 12.40 -8.71
CA ASN A 359 14.68 12.50 -8.49
C ASN A 359 15.03 13.64 -7.53
N GLU A 360 16.29 13.68 -7.07
CA GLU A 360 16.79 14.65 -6.09
C GLU A 360 16.57 16.10 -6.54
N GLU A 361 16.88 16.44 -7.80
CA GLU A 361 16.81 17.80 -8.32
C GLU A 361 15.37 18.33 -8.32
N LYS A 362 14.43 17.55 -8.88
CA LYS A 362 13.01 17.91 -8.89
C LYS A 362 12.40 17.95 -7.50
N THR A 363 12.78 17.01 -6.63
CA THR A 363 12.36 17.00 -5.24
C THR A 363 12.80 18.28 -4.53
N LYS A 364 14.07 18.65 -4.64
CA LYS A 364 14.63 19.87 -4.02
C LYS A 364 13.95 21.14 -4.52
N GLU A 365 13.73 21.22 -5.83
CA GLU A 365 13.07 22.35 -6.46
C GLU A 365 11.62 22.51 -5.99
N SER A 366 10.86 21.41 -6.01
CA SER A 366 9.46 21.39 -5.55
C SER A 366 9.33 21.75 -4.08
N LEU A 367 10.20 21.20 -3.22
CA LEU A 367 10.13 21.45 -1.78
C LEU A 367 10.57 22.89 -1.41
N LYS A 368 11.48 23.50 -2.16
CA LYS A 368 11.80 24.94 -2.00
C LYS A 368 10.59 25.82 -2.31
N ARG A 369 9.92 25.57 -3.45
CA ARG A 369 8.69 26.30 -3.80
C ARG A 369 7.57 26.11 -2.77
N LEU A 370 7.44 24.88 -2.23
CA LEU A 370 6.50 24.60 -1.15
C LEU A 370 6.85 25.40 0.12
N LYS A 371 8.14 25.44 0.51
CA LYS A 371 8.58 26.25 1.65
C LYS A 371 8.27 27.74 1.46
N ASP A 372 8.58 28.28 0.28
CA ASP A 372 8.29 29.67 -0.05
C ASP A 372 6.79 29.98 -0.03
N PHE A 373 5.92 29.00 -0.29
CA PHE A 373 4.48 29.13 -0.19
C PHE A 373 4.00 29.10 1.27
N ILE A 374 4.59 28.23 2.10
CA ILE A 374 4.21 28.12 3.53
C ILE A 374 4.64 29.35 4.32
N ASN A 375 5.75 29.98 3.96
CA ASN A 375 6.32 31.12 4.68
C ASN A 375 5.84 32.50 4.19
N GLY A 376 5.17 32.56 3.06
CA GLY A 376 4.75 33.81 2.44
C GLY A 376 3.29 34.08 2.46
#